data_ebc5624713e0e58a221edb8c7e3b7a11
#
_entry.id   ebc5624713e0e58a221edb8c7e3b7a11
#
_cell.length_a   1.000
_cell.length_b   1.000
_cell.length_c   1.000
_cell.angle_alpha   90.00
_cell.angle_beta   90.00
_cell.angle_gamma   90.00
#
_symmetry.space_group_name_H-M   'P 1'
#
loop_
_entity.id
_entity.type
_entity.pdbx_description
1 polymer ?
#
loop_
_entity_poly.entity_id
_entity_poly.type
_entity_poly.pdbx_seq_one_letter_code
_entity_poly.pdbx_strand_id
1 'polypeptide(L)'
;EWMGEFESDKIAPDRDFYDKVHPEKELDGRLYLVMTNQQALNEMLSLWQRYQNDPRMQFERGLTKFRDVFSQLKSIRRWGVQDRLLETGVLDDWEEALKYDGERVIKFEAELWFRGSIDARVTSASQVTNLVQQAGGRILSQSVIEGIAYHGILAELPAHAIQAILENQNTELVKCENVMFFRSVGQMVVGDESPEGDVEIAQIEEMPMPAGDPIVALFDGLPLANHRLLAGRLLIDDPDDWAADYAASDRVHG
;
A
#
# COMPACT_ATOMS: atom_id res chain seq x y z
N GLU A 1 19.54 19.73 -5.07
CA GLU A 1 18.49 20.18 -4.11
C GLU A 1 17.40 19.11 -3.99
N TRP A 2 17.77 17.95 -3.48
CA TRP A 2 16.85 16.82 -3.34
C TRP A 2 16.67 16.41 -1.86
N MET A 3 17.30 17.10 -0.94
CA MET A 3 17.01 16.99 0.49
C MET A 3 16.19 18.18 0.92
N GLY A 4 14.86 18.03 0.91
CA GLY A 4 14.00 18.87 1.72
C GLY A 4 14.40 18.78 3.21
N GLU A 5 14.00 19.74 4.00
CA GLU A 5 14.15 19.66 5.45
C GLU A 5 13.37 18.45 5.95
N PHE A 6 14.06 17.50 6.57
CA PHE A 6 13.41 16.41 7.29
C PHE A 6 12.80 17.01 8.55
N GLU A 7 11.49 17.14 8.56
CA GLU A 7 10.75 17.40 9.79
C GLU A 7 10.57 16.04 10.49
N SER A 8 11.47 15.71 11.40
CA SER A 8 11.41 14.45 12.19
C SER A 8 10.11 14.28 12.96
N ASP A 9 9.41 15.38 13.23
CA ASP A 9 8.20 15.43 14.04
C ASP A 9 6.94 14.91 13.29
N LYS A 10 7.06 14.63 11.99
CA LYS A 10 5.94 14.14 11.16
C LYS A 10 6.00 12.64 10.83
N ILE A 11 7.07 11.96 11.22
CA ILE A 11 7.22 10.53 10.99
C ILE A 11 6.70 9.81 12.24
N ALA A 12 5.57 9.13 12.11
CA ALA A 12 5.05 8.29 13.19
C ALA A 12 6.00 7.10 13.43
N PRO A 13 6.26 6.74 14.71
CA PRO A 13 7.03 5.54 15.02
C PRO A 13 6.40 4.31 14.39
N ASP A 14 7.22 3.50 13.73
CA ASP A 14 6.79 2.23 13.16
C ASP A 14 7.02 1.12 14.19
N ARG A 15 5.95 0.51 14.68
CA ARG A 15 6.00 -0.54 15.72
C ARG A 15 6.75 -1.79 15.28
N ASP A 16 6.90 -2.01 14.00
CA ASP A 16 7.65 -3.14 13.43
C ASP A 16 9.17 -2.89 13.48
N PHE A 17 9.58 -1.65 13.75
CA PHE A 17 10.98 -1.25 13.85
C PHE A 17 11.32 -0.89 15.29
N TYR A 18 12.19 -1.68 15.90
CA TYR A 18 12.72 -1.44 17.24
C TYR A 18 14.24 -1.51 17.24
N ASP A 19 14.84 -0.81 18.20
CA ASP A 19 16.27 -0.91 18.44
C ASP A 19 16.61 -2.30 19.01
N LYS A 20 17.58 -3.00 18.40
CA LYS A 20 17.96 -4.35 18.85
C LYS A 20 18.61 -4.36 20.23
N VAL A 21 19.24 -3.25 20.64
CA VAL A 21 19.90 -3.11 21.92
C VAL A 21 18.94 -2.59 22.98
N HIS A 22 18.00 -1.75 22.56
CA HIS A 22 16.99 -1.09 23.39
C HIS A 22 15.59 -1.35 22.78
N PRO A 23 15.00 -2.54 22.99
CA PRO A 23 13.70 -2.90 22.36
C PRO A 23 12.55 -1.98 22.77
N GLU A 24 12.69 -1.25 23.87
CA GLU A 24 11.71 -0.26 24.33
C GLU A 24 11.75 1.06 23.56
N LYS A 25 12.80 1.27 22.74
CA LYS A 25 12.95 2.47 21.95
C LYS A 25 12.31 2.27 20.59
N GLU A 26 11.21 2.97 20.37
CA GLU A 26 10.59 3.06 19.06
C GLU A 26 11.53 3.75 18.08
N LEU A 27 11.65 3.22 16.88
CA LEU A 27 12.42 3.82 15.79
C LEU A 27 11.44 4.53 14.85
N ASP A 28 11.84 5.69 14.35
CA ASP A 28 11.11 6.40 13.31
C ASP A 28 10.98 5.50 12.08
N GLY A 29 9.83 5.58 11.44
CA GLY A 29 9.41 4.67 10.39
C GLY A 29 10.31 4.61 9.16
N ARG A 30 9.83 3.96 8.12
CA ARG A 30 10.55 3.80 6.85
C ARG A 30 10.57 5.09 6.06
N LEU A 31 11.74 5.48 5.55
CA LEU A 31 11.89 6.56 4.61
C LEU A 31 12.09 6.01 3.19
N TYR A 32 11.19 6.38 2.29
CA TYR A 32 11.30 6.04 0.88
C TYR A 32 11.97 7.17 0.11
N LEU A 33 13.07 6.87 -0.59
CA LEU A 33 13.75 7.80 -1.45
C LEU A 33 13.54 7.41 -2.91
N VAL A 34 12.90 8.28 -3.66
CA VAL A 34 12.75 8.13 -5.10
C VAL A 34 13.89 8.84 -5.81
N MET A 35 14.85 8.08 -6.31
CA MET A 35 15.98 8.63 -7.05
C MET A 35 15.81 8.35 -8.55
N THR A 36 15.84 9.41 -9.32
CA THR A 36 15.74 9.34 -10.79
C THR A 36 17.09 9.18 -11.47
N ASN A 37 18.19 9.36 -10.74
CA ASN A 37 19.55 9.29 -11.25
C ASN A 37 20.28 8.10 -10.64
N GLN A 38 20.58 7.10 -11.46
CA GLN A 38 21.29 5.88 -11.06
C GLN A 38 22.70 6.17 -10.50
N GLN A 39 23.39 7.18 -11.03
CA GLN A 39 24.70 7.56 -10.54
C GLN A 39 24.61 8.11 -9.11
N ALA A 40 23.66 9.00 -8.83
CA ALA A 40 23.45 9.56 -7.50
C ALA A 40 23.06 8.48 -6.49
N LEU A 41 22.25 7.49 -6.89
CA LEU A 41 21.94 6.33 -6.05
C LEU A 41 23.21 5.53 -5.70
N ASN A 42 24.03 5.23 -6.68
CA ASN A 42 25.28 4.48 -6.48
C ASN A 42 26.27 5.25 -5.58
N GLU A 43 26.36 6.56 -5.75
CA GLU A 43 27.20 7.44 -4.90
C GLU A 43 26.68 7.43 -3.46
N MET A 44 25.37 7.54 -3.25
CA MET A 44 24.77 7.49 -1.91
C MET A 44 25.01 6.13 -1.24
N LEU A 45 24.80 5.02 -1.94
CA LEU A 45 25.04 3.67 -1.42
C LEU A 45 26.53 3.46 -1.09
N SER A 46 27.42 3.94 -1.93
CA SER A 46 28.87 3.91 -1.67
C SER A 46 29.26 4.75 -0.44
N LEU A 47 28.63 5.92 -0.29
CA LEU A 47 28.84 6.79 0.87
C LEU A 47 28.34 6.10 2.15
N TRP A 48 27.18 5.46 2.10
CA TRP A 48 26.62 4.67 3.20
C TRP A 48 27.54 3.52 3.60
N GLN A 49 28.03 2.73 2.66
CA GLN A 49 28.95 1.63 2.95
C GLN A 49 30.25 2.12 3.60
N ARG A 50 30.80 3.25 3.14
CA ARG A 50 31.98 3.87 3.77
C ARG A 50 31.69 4.30 5.21
N TYR A 51 30.51 4.90 5.43
CA TYR A 51 30.10 5.32 6.77
C TYR A 51 29.90 4.12 7.71
N GLN A 52 29.30 3.03 7.24
CA GLN A 52 29.16 1.80 8.04
C GLN A 52 30.52 1.21 8.47
N ASN A 53 31.53 1.28 7.59
CA ASN A 53 32.87 0.77 7.87
C ASN A 53 33.65 1.72 8.80
N ASP A 54 33.46 3.03 8.69
CA ASP A 54 34.07 4.04 9.55
C ASP A 54 33.08 5.19 9.85
N PRO A 55 32.32 5.10 10.95
CA PRO A 55 31.36 6.15 11.34
C PRO A 55 32.05 7.52 11.67
N ARG A 56 33.35 7.53 11.82
CA ARG A 56 34.13 8.77 12.10
C ARG A 56 34.71 9.39 10.83
N MET A 57 34.46 8.79 9.66
CA MET A 57 34.92 9.32 8.38
C MET A 57 34.58 10.80 8.20
N GLN A 58 35.42 11.52 7.50
CA GLN A 58 35.11 12.89 7.08
C GLN A 58 34.29 12.87 5.81
N PHE A 59 33.18 13.60 5.85
CA PHE A 59 32.34 13.80 4.66
C PHE A 59 32.87 14.98 3.85
N GLU A 60 32.82 14.87 2.53
CA GLU A 60 33.15 15.96 1.64
C GLU A 60 32.23 17.16 1.84
N ARG A 61 32.69 18.35 1.43
CA ARG A 61 31.90 19.58 1.53
C ARG A 61 30.57 19.43 0.78
N GLY A 62 29.47 19.68 1.47
CA GLY A 62 28.10 19.52 0.93
C GLY A 62 27.44 18.18 1.28
N LEU A 63 28.23 17.17 1.72
CA LEU A 63 27.68 15.86 2.11
C LEU A 63 27.62 15.66 3.63
N THR A 64 27.98 16.66 4.42
CA THR A 64 28.01 16.56 5.89
C THR A 64 26.65 16.27 6.52
N LYS A 65 25.56 16.74 5.91
CA LYS A 65 24.19 16.44 6.36
C LYS A 65 23.85 14.93 6.31
N PHE A 66 24.53 14.17 5.44
CA PHE A 66 24.34 12.72 5.39
C PHE A 66 24.82 12.02 6.66
N ARG A 67 25.78 12.58 7.39
CA ARG A 67 26.22 11.99 8.65
C ARG A 67 25.07 11.89 9.64
N ASP A 68 24.29 12.95 9.78
CA ASP A 68 23.18 13.00 10.74
C ASP A 68 22.09 12.01 10.33
N VAL A 69 21.76 11.98 9.03
CA VAL A 69 20.82 10.99 8.49
C VAL A 69 21.35 9.57 8.69
N PHE A 70 22.59 9.29 8.30
CA PHE A 70 23.16 7.95 8.42
C PHE A 70 23.30 7.48 9.87
N SER A 71 23.50 8.38 10.82
CA SER A 71 23.55 8.03 12.24
C SER A 71 22.21 7.48 12.77
N GLN A 72 21.10 7.79 12.10
CA GLN A 72 19.76 7.37 12.47
C GLN A 72 19.26 6.18 11.64
N LEU A 73 19.99 5.81 10.56
CA LEU A 73 19.59 4.73 9.69
C LEU A 73 20.14 3.38 10.19
N LYS A 74 19.28 2.39 10.19
CA LYS A 74 19.65 0.99 10.47
C LYS A 74 20.18 0.31 9.21
N SER A 75 19.57 0.55 8.07
CA SER A 75 19.97 0.00 6.79
C SER A 75 19.46 0.86 5.63
N ILE A 76 20.18 0.79 4.51
CA ILE A 76 19.71 1.29 3.22
C ILE A 76 19.71 0.11 2.26
N ARG A 77 18.58 -0.15 1.63
CA ARG A 77 18.45 -1.19 0.62
C ARG A 77 17.59 -0.73 -0.55
N ARG A 78 17.77 -1.37 -1.68
CA ARG A 78 16.94 -1.12 -2.83
C ARG A 78 15.56 -1.71 -2.64
N TRP A 79 14.53 -1.00 -3.08
CA TRP A 79 13.18 -1.51 -3.16
C TRP A 79 13.10 -2.59 -4.24
N GLY A 80 12.64 -3.76 -3.87
CA GLY A 80 12.68 -4.96 -4.71
C GLY A 80 11.31 -5.55 -4.99
N VAL A 81 11.31 -6.69 -5.66
CA VAL A 81 10.13 -7.48 -6.01
C VAL A 81 9.32 -7.86 -4.78
N GLN A 82 9.99 -8.35 -3.73
CA GLN A 82 9.31 -8.76 -2.50
C GLN A 82 8.62 -7.60 -1.79
N ASP A 83 9.26 -6.43 -1.77
CA ASP A 83 8.67 -5.26 -1.14
C ASP A 83 7.38 -4.82 -1.79
N ARG A 84 7.27 -4.98 -3.12
CA ARG A 84 6.07 -4.61 -3.88
C ARG A 84 4.88 -5.50 -3.61
N LEU A 85 5.11 -6.74 -3.20
CA LEU A 85 4.09 -7.77 -3.04
C LEU A 85 3.78 -8.09 -1.58
N LEU A 86 4.82 -8.19 -0.71
CA LEU A 86 4.64 -8.69 0.66
C LEU A 86 4.06 -7.63 1.61
N GLU A 87 4.35 -6.35 1.38
CA GLU A 87 3.93 -5.28 2.29
C GLU A 87 2.41 -5.09 2.34
N THR A 88 1.69 -5.54 1.33
CA THR A 88 0.25 -5.28 1.16
C THR A 88 -0.63 -6.51 1.36
N GLY A 89 -0.03 -7.69 1.54
CA GLY A 89 -0.79 -8.95 1.62
C GLY A 89 -1.40 -9.42 0.29
N VAL A 90 -1.10 -8.75 -0.81
CA VAL A 90 -1.74 -9.02 -2.12
C VAL A 90 -1.56 -10.46 -2.62
N LEU A 91 -0.47 -11.13 -2.23
CA LEU A 91 -0.24 -12.53 -2.64
C LEU A 91 -1.25 -13.48 -1.99
N ASP A 92 -1.55 -13.29 -0.72
CA ASP A 92 -2.50 -14.11 0.02
C ASP A 92 -3.90 -13.93 -0.55
N ASP A 93 -4.29 -12.67 -0.84
CA ASP A 93 -5.57 -12.35 -1.46
C ASP A 93 -5.72 -12.96 -2.86
N TRP A 94 -4.66 -12.90 -3.67
CA TRP A 94 -4.67 -13.52 -5.00
C TRP A 94 -4.74 -15.05 -4.94
N GLU A 95 -4.02 -15.66 -4.01
CA GLU A 95 -4.08 -17.11 -3.79
C GLU A 95 -5.49 -17.53 -3.35
N GLU A 96 -6.12 -16.78 -2.44
CA GLU A 96 -7.47 -17.04 -2.00
C GLU A 96 -8.49 -16.85 -3.12
N ALA A 97 -8.39 -15.77 -3.88
CA ALA A 97 -9.27 -15.51 -5.02
C ALA A 97 -9.23 -16.65 -6.07
N LEU A 98 -8.02 -17.18 -6.36
CA LEU A 98 -7.87 -18.31 -7.29
C LEU A 98 -8.37 -19.64 -6.71
N LYS A 99 -8.30 -19.84 -5.40
CA LYS A 99 -8.90 -21.02 -4.74
C LYS A 99 -10.42 -21.00 -4.84
N TYR A 100 -11.02 -19.82 -4.77
CA TYR A 100 -12.46 -19.65 -4.88
C TYR A 100 -12.96 -19.82 -6.31
N ASP A 101 -12.29 -19.22 -7.29
CA ASP A 101 -12.59 -19.32 -8.73
C ASP A 101 -11.29 -19.23 -9.55
N GLY A 102 -10.82 -20.40 -9.99
CA GLY A 102 -9.56 -20.54 -10.72
C GLY A 102 -9.54 -19.95 -12.13
N GLU A 103 -10.67 -19.49 -12.66
CA GLU A 103 -10.77 -18.84 -13.99
C GLU A 103 -11.07 -17.34 -13.88
N ARG A 104 -11.24 -16.83 -12.67
CA ARG A 104 -11.61 -15.45 -12.42
C ARG A 104 -10.55 -14.46 -12.92
N VAL A 105 -11.02 -13.38 -13.52
CA VAL A 105 -10.20 -12.19 -13.74
C VAL A 105 -10.06 -11.45 -12.41
N ILE A 106 -8.83 -11.15 -12.01
CA ILE A 106 -8.52 -10.55 -10.70
C ILE A 106 -8.17 -9.09 -10.89
N LYS A 107 -8.90 -8.20 -10.21
CA LYS A 107 -8.62 -6.77 -10.15
C LYS A 107 -7.50 -6.53 -9.12
N PHE A 108 -6.65 -5.56 -9.42
CA PHE A 108 -5.61 -5.11 -8.51
C PHE A 108 -5.27 -3.65 -8.78
N GLU A 109 -4.70 -3.00 -7.78
CA GLU A 109 -4.09 -1.68 -7.92
C GLU A 109 -2.58 -1.81 -8.02
N ALA A 110 -1.99 -1.11 -8.99
CA ALA A 110 -0.57 -0.83 -9.03
C ALA A 110 -0.34 0.61 -8.59
N GLU A 111 0.12 0.81 -7.35
CA GLU A 111 0.56 2.11 -6.87
C GLU A 111 1.94 2.40 -7.41
N LEU A 112 2.09 3.54 -8.08
CA LEU A 112 3.34 3.96 -8.71
C LEU A 112 4.09 4.94 -7.82
N TRP A 113 5.42 4.93 -7.92
CA TRP A 113 6.20 6.01 -7.34
C TRP A 113 5.75 7.36 -7.90
N PHE A 114 5.27 8.22 -7.03
CA PHE A 114 4.83 9.55 -7.44
C PHE A 114 6.02 10.36 -8.00
N ARG A 115 5.87 10.86 -9.21
CA ARG A 115 6.86 11.70 -9.88
C ARG A 115 6.37 13.14 -9.95
N GLY A 116 7.20 14.11 -9.60
CA GLY A 116 6.82 15.53 -9.63
C GLY A 116 6.48 16.04 -11.03
N SER A 117 7.10 15.51 -12.08
CA SER A 117 6.83 15.89 -13.47
C SER A 117 5.67 15.09 -14.06
N ILE A 118 4.75 15.77 -14.75
CA ILE A 118 3.64 15.13 -15.47
C ILE A 118 4.17 14.14 -16.52
N ASP A 119 5.18 14.53 -17.31
CA ASP A 119 5.75 13.68 -18.35
C ASP A 119 6.36 12.40 -17.77
N ALA A 120 6.99 12.49 -16.59
CA ALA A 120 7.52 11.33 -15.91
C ALA A 120 6.40 10.41 -15.39
N ARG A 121 5.29 10.98 -14.90
CA ARG A 121 4.10 10.19 -14.49
C ARG A 121 3.47 9.48 -15.68
N VAL A 122 3.28 10.18 -16.80
CA VAL A 122 2.75 9.60 -18.04
C VAL A 122 3.64 8.46 -18.56
N THR A 123 4.95 8.66 -18.54
CA THR A 123 5.91 7.62 -18.96
C THR A 123 5.82 6.39 -18.06
N SER A 124 5.79 6.60 -16.74
CA SER A 124 5.66 5.50 -15.76
C SER A 124 4.36 4.72 -15.95
N ALA A 125 3.23 5.44 -16.11
CA ALA A 125 1.94 4.82 -16.35
C ALA A 125 1.90 4.03 -17.67
N SER A 126 2.46 4.59 -18.75
CA SER A 126 2.52 3.92 -20.05
C SER A 126 3.33 2.63 -19.98
N GLN A 127 4.43 2.62 -19.25
CA GLN A 127 5.24 1.41 -19.06
C GLN A 127 4.47 0.32 -18.33
N VAL A 128 3.80 0.66 -17.22
CA VAL A 128 2.98 -0.31 -16.46
C VAL A 128 1.81 -0.80 -17.30
N THR A 129 1.12 0.09 -18.02
CA THR A 129 0.03 -0.26 -18.95
C THR A 129 0.48 -1.30 -19.97
N ASN A 130 1.64 -1.08 -20.60
CA ASN A 130 2.18 -2.02 -21.57
C ASN A 130 2.48 -3.39 -20.95
N LEU A 131 3.02 -3.44 -19.74
CA LEU A 131 3.32 -4.68 -19.04
C LEU A 131 2.06 -5.45 -18.63
N VAL A 132 1.02 -4.75 -18.16
CA VAL A 132 -0.29 -5.34 -17.89
C VAL A 132 -0.89 -5.95 -19.15
N GLN A 133 -0.87 -5.21 -20.28
CA GLN A 133 -1.38 -5.71 -21.55
C GLN A 133 -0.58 -6.92 -22.08
N GLN A 134 0.75 -6.91 -21.94
CA GLN A 134 1.60 -8.06 -22.30
C GLN A 134 1.29 -9.30 -21.45
N ALA A 135 0.88 -9.12 -20.20
CA ALA A 135 0.40 -10.20 -19.34
C ALA A 135 -1.04 -10.65 -19.63
N GLY A 136 -1.68 -10.09 -20.67
CA GLY A 136 -3.05 -10.41 -21.05
C GLY A 136 -4.13 -9.67 -20.24
N GLY A 137 -3.73 -8.69 -19.45
CA GLY A 137 -4.64 -7.87 -18.66
C GLY A 137 -5.09 -6.59 -19.36
N ARG A 138 -5.90 -5.80 -18.66
CA ARG A 138 -6.31 -4.46 -19.10
C ARG A 138 -6.29 -3.45 -17.97
N ILE A 139 -6.22 -2.18 -18.34
CA ILE A 139 -6.34 -1.06 -17.41
C ILE A 139 -7.82 -0.70 -17.28
N LEU A 140 -8.31 -0.52 -16.08
CA LEU A 140 -9.67 -0.11 -15.77
C LEU A 140 -9.74 1.40 -15.54
N SER A 141 -8.84 1.94 -14.71
CA SER A 141 -8.75 3.38 -14.45
C SER A 141 -7.34 3.79 -14.03
N GLN A 142 -7.11 5.09 -13.98
CA GLN A 142 -5.89 5.68 -13.45
C GLN A 142 -6.24 6.92 -12.65
N SER A 143 -5.56 7.12 -11.52
CA SER A 143 -5.77 8.28 -10.66
C SER A 143 -4.44 8.89 -10.23
N VAL A 144 -4.42 10.23 -10.16
CA VAL A 144 -3.31 11.00 -9.61
C VAL A 144 -3.87 12.00 -8.63
N ILE A 145 -3.41 11.95 -7.37
CA ILE A 145 -3.81 12.88 -6.31
C ILE A 145 -2.56 13.58 -5.82
N GLU A 146 -2.30 14.77 -6.37
CA GLU A 146 -1.05 15.51 -6.10
C GLU A 146 -0.90 15.91 -4.64
N GLY A 147 -2.00 16.23 -3.95
CA GLY A 147 -1.99 16.69 -2.56
C GLY A 147 -1.44 15.65 -1.56
N ILE A 148 -1.49 14.37 -1.92
CA ILE A 148 -0.96 13.26 -1.09
C ILE A 148 0.14 12.48 -1.82
N ALA A 149 0.65 13.01 -2.93
CA ALA A 149 1.67 12.38 -3.76
C ALA A 149 1.31 10.93 -4.19
N TYR A 150 0.04 10.70 -4.52
CA TYR A 150 -0.48 9.39 -4.93
C TYR A 150 -0.59 9.29 -6.45
N HIS A 151 -0.22 8.12 -7.00
CA HIS A 151 -0.40 7.78 -8.40
C HIS A 151 -0.73 6.28 -8.49
N GLY A 152 -1.98 5.93 -8.78
CA GLY A 152 -2.46 4.57 -8.87
C GLY A 152 -3.02 4.21 -10.24
N ILE A 153 -2.90 2.94 -10.59
CA ILE A 153 -3.50 2.32 -11.77
C ILE A 153 -4.32 1.14 -11.29
N LEU A 154 -5.63 1.21 -11.51
CA LEU A 154 -6.51 0.07 -11.35
C LEU A 154 -6.45 -0.77 -12.62
N ALA A 155 -6.15 -2.04 -12.47
CA ALA A 155 -6.00 -2.99 -13.58
C ALA A 155 -6.60 -4.34 -13.22
N GLU A 156 -6.72 -5.19 -14.22
CA GLU A 156 -7.08 -6.59 -14.02
C GLU A 156 -6.18 -7.52 -14.83
N LEU A 157 -5.97 -8.71 -14.30
CA LEU A 157 -5.23 -9.79 -14.94
C LEU A 157 -6.06 -11.07 -14.99
N PRO A 158 -5.91 -11.88 -16.03
CA PRO A 158 -6.51 -13.21 -16.07
C PRO A 158 -5.84 -14.13 -15.04
N ALA A 159 -6.60 -15.12 -14.55
CA ALA A 159 -6.15 -16.07 -13.52
C ALA A 159 -4.78 -16.67 -13.80
N HIS A 160 -4.50 -17.10 -15.03
CA HIS A 160 -3.21 -17.69 -15.40
C HIS A 160 -2.03 -16.74 -15.22
N ALA A 161 -2.21 -15.43 -15.42
CA ALA A 161 -1.16 -14.45 -15.22
C ALA A 161 -0.88 -14.21 -13.72
N ILE A 162 -1.93 -14.19 -12.90
CA ILE A 162 -1.79 -14.12 -11.44
C ILE A 162 -1.11 -15.39 -10.93
N GLN A 163 -1.52 -16.57 -11.40
CA GLN A 163 -0.89 -17.84 -11.03
C GLN A 163 0.60 -17.84 -11.38
N ALA A 164 0.98 -17.33 -12.56
CA ALA A 164 2.38 -17.19 -12.95
C ALA A 164 3.17 -16.29 -12.01
N ILE A 165 2.55 -15.22 -11.47
CA ILE A 165 3.18 -14.35 -10.46
C ILE A 165 3.33 -15.08 -9.12
N LEU A 166 2.33 -15.83 -8.70
CA LEU A 166 2.39 -16.62 -7.44
C LEU A 166 3.48 -17.70 -7.52
N GLU A 167 3.64 -18.37 -8.65
CA GLU A 167 4.68 -19.36 -8.88
C GLU A 167 6.07 -18.75 -9.02
N ASN A 168 6.17 -17.58 -9.66
CA ASN A 168 7.42 -16.88 -9.86
C ASN A 168 7.23 -15.36 -9.82
N GLN A 169 7.52 -14.76 -8.68
CA GLN A 169 7.41 -13.31 -8.48
C GLN A 169 8.31 -12.47 -9.38
N ASN A 170 9.28 -13.06 -10.08
CA ASN A 170 10.22 -12.35 -10.95
C ASN A 170 9.67 -12.11 -12.36
N THR A 171 8.37 -11.84 -12.50
CA THR A 171 7.77 -11.43 -13.77
C THR A 171 8.16 -10.00 -14.14
N GLU A 172 8.07 -9.64 -15.42
CA GLU A 172 8.43 -8.29 -15.87
C GLU A 172 7.52 -7.22 -15.26
N LEU A 173 6.25 -7.54 -15.03
CA LEU A 173 5.32 -6.62 -14.37
C LEU A 173 5.75 -6.33 -12.93
N VAL A 174 6.08 -7.36 -12.16
CA VAL A 174 6.47 -7.19 -10.75
C VAL A 174 7.87 -6.57 -10.62
N LYS A 175 8.77 -6.82 -11.56
CA LYS A 175 10.09 -6.16 -11.62
C LYS A 175 10.02 -4.69 -11.99
N CYS A 176 8.89 -4.19 -12.48
CA CYS A 176 8.77 -2.81 -12.94
C CYS A 176 9.13 -1.82 -11.82
N GLU A 177 10.22 -1.09 -12.01
CA GLU A 177 10.75 -0.15 -11.00
C GLU A 177 9.87 1.09 -10.80
N ASN A 178 8.87 1.30 -11.67
CA ASN A 178 7.90 2.36 -11.49
C ASN A 178 6.81 2.01 -10.47
N VAL A 179 6.60 0.72 -10.21
CA VAL A 179 5.62 0.26 -9.22
C VAL A 179 6.23 0.31 -7.83
N MET A 180 5.52 0.93 -6.91
CA MET A 180 5.82 0.96 -5.49
C MET A 180 5.20 -0.26 -4.80
N PHE A 181 3.89 -0.45 -4.99
CA PHE A 181 3.12 -1.56 -4.42
C PHE A 181 2.13 -2.14 -5.41
N PHE A 182 1.83 -3.42 -5.23
CA PHE A 182 0.61 -4.03 -5.71
C PHE A 182 -0.35 -4.19 -4.54
N ARG A 183 -1.62 -3.85 -4.74
CA ARG A 183 -2.67 -3.95 -3.73
C ARG A 183 -3.83 -4.76 -4.26
N SER A 184 -4.44 -5.54 -3.42
CA SER A 184 -5.73 -6.15 -3.72
C SER A 184 -6.82 -5.09 -3.81
N VAL A 185 -7.83 -5.37 -4.64
CA VAL A 185 -8.99 -4.51 -4.82
C VAL A 185 -10.24 -5.35 -4.64
N GLY A 186 -11.12 -4.88 -3.80
CA GLY A 186 -12.38 -5.53 -3.49
C GLY A 186 -12.72 -5.40 -2.01
N GLN A 187 -13.92 -5.79 -1.68
CA GLN A 187 -14.31 -5.92 -0.28
C GLN A 187 -13.80 -7.25 0.26
N MET A 188 -13.29 -7.22 1.48
CA MET A 188 -12.96 -8.45 2.20
C MET A 188 -14.26 -9.15 2.57
N VAL A 189 -14.45 -10.37 2.05
CA VAL A 189 -15.50 -11.25 2.55
C VAL A 189 -14.91 -11.98 3.75
N VAL A 190 -15.35 -11.66 4.94
CA VAL A 190 -15.00 -12.43 6.12
C VAL A 190 -15.67 -13.79 6.00
N GLY A 191 -14.87 -14.84 5.85
CA GLY A 191 -15.35 -16.21 5.86
C GLY A 191 -16.15 -16.50 7.14
N ASP A 192 -17.18 -17.32 7.01
CA ASP A 192 -18.11 -17.69 8.07
C ASP A 192 -17.43 -18.67 9.07
N GLU A 193 -16.34 -18.23 9.70
CA GLU A 193 -15.91 -18.80 10.97
C GLU A 193 -16.68 -18.09 12.09
N SER A 194 -18.00 -18.26 12.06
CA SER A 194 -18.79 -18.00 13.24
C SER A 194 -18.26 -18.94 14.32
N PRO A 195 -17.72 -18.47 15.43
CA PRO A 195 -17.51 -19.34 16.56
C PRO A 195 -18.88 -19.94 16.90
N GLU A 196 -18.99 -21.27 16.82
CA GLU A 196 -20.14 -22.00 17.34
C GLU A 196 -20.18 -21.77 18.87
N GLY A 197 -20.69 -20.65 19.26
CA GLY A 197 -20.95 -20.27 20.64
C GLY A 197 -22.05 -19.25 20.61
N ASP A 198 -23.14 -19.55 21.30
CA ASP A 198 -24.16 -18.57 21.64
C ASP A 198 -23.44 -17.41 22.35
N VAL A 199 -23.01 -16.41 21.61
CA VAL A 199 -22.61 -15.12 22.16
C VAL A 199 -23.93 -14.55 22.72
N GLU A 200 -24.12 -14.63 24.01
CA GLU A 200 -25.17 -13.86 24.72
C GLU A 200 -25.04 -12.41 24.20
N ILE A 201 -25.95 -12.02 23.32
CA ILE A 201 -26.03 -10.65 22.83
C ILE A 201 -26.36 -9.83 24.08
N ALA A 202 -25.32 -9.25 24.66
CA ALA A 202 -25.50 -8.31 25.77
C ALA A 202 -26.61 -7.33 25.38
N GLN A 203 -27.56 -7.11 26.28
CA GLN A 203 -28.68 -6.20 26.04
C GLN A 203 -28.07 -4.84 25.66
N ILE A 204 -28.12 -4.54 24.37
CA ILE A 204 -27.63 -3.27 23.85
C ILE A 204 -28.66 -2.24 24.30
N GLU A 205 -28.29 -1.42 25.29
CA GLU A 205 -29.07 -0.26 25.67
C GLU A 205 -29.40 0.54 24.42
N GLU A 206 -30.64 0.90 24.21
CA GLU A 206 -31.06 1.72 23.08
C GLU A 206 -30.34 3.07 23.18
N MET A 207 -29.23 3.20 22.45
CA MET A 207 -28.55 4.47 22.34
C MET A 207 -29.43 5.46 21.57
N PRO A 208 -29.52 6.71 22.02
CA PRO A 208 -30.30 7.72 21.33
C PRO A 208 -29.82 7.91 19.88
N MET A 209 -30.76 8.16 18.98
CA MET A 209 -30.41 8.46 17.59
C MET A 209 -29.59 9.74 17.52
N PRO A 210 -28.52 9.77 16.69
CA PRO A 210 -27.73 10.97 16.51
C PRO A 210 -28.58 12.08 15.88
N ALA A 211 -28.36 13.30 16.34
CA ALA A 211 -28.99 14.50 15.76
C ALA A 211 -27.90 15.36 15.14
N GLY A 212 -28.11 15.77 13.88
CA GLY A 212 -27.18 16.61 13.15
C GLY A 212 -26.49 15.89 11.97
N ASP A 213 -25.61 16.63 11.31
CA ASP A 213 -24.85 16.14 10.16
C ASP A 213 -23.72 15.20 10.61
N PRO A 214 -23.26 14.28 9.74
CA PRO A 214 -22.09 13.46 10.01
C PRO A 214 -20.85 14.30 10.32
N ILE A 215 -20.13 13.95 11.38
CA ILE A 215 -18.93 14.65 11.85
C ILE A 215 -17.65 13.83 11.65
N VAL A 216 -17.78 12.56 11.24
CA VAL A 216 -16.68 11.65 10.98
C VAL A 216 -16.94 10.94 9.67
N ALA A 217 -15.92 10.85 8.81
CA ALA A 217 -15.93 10.01 7.61
C ALA A 217 -15.05 8.78 7.86
N LEU A 218 -15.58 7.59 7.54
CA LEU A 218 -14.85 6.33 7.53
C LEU A 218 -14.73 5.88 6.08
N PHE A 219 -13.51 5.67 5.62
CA PHE A 219 -13.22 5.09 4.31
C PHE A 219 -12.95 3.61 4.49
N ASP A 220 -13.96 2.80 4.18
CA ASP A 220 -13.95 1.36 4.40
C ASP A 220 -14.76 0.65 3.32
N GLY A 221 -14.87 -0.68 3.37
CA GLY A 221 -15.81 -1.43 2.55
C GLY A 221 -17.26 -1.08 2.88
N LEU A 222 -18.21 -1.57 2.07
CA LEU A 222 -19.63 -1.29 2.30
C LEU A 222 -20.11 -1.97 3.58
N PRO A 223 -20.62 -1.20 4.55
CA PRO A 223 -21.14 -1.77 5.79
C PRO A 223 -22.53 -2.34 5.61
N LEU A 224 -22.93 -3.25 6.48
CA LEU A 224 -24.31 -3.71 6.59
C LEU A 224 -25.24 -2.59 7.08
N ALA A 225 -25.85 -1.86 6.14
CA ALA A 225 -26.73 -0.73 6.46
C ALA A 225 -27.92 -1.10 7.34
N ASN A 226 -28.37 -2.37 7.30
CA ASN A 226 -29.48 -2.91 8.08
C ASN A 226 -29.05 -3.49 9.43
N HIS A 227 -27.77 -3.43 9.79
CA HIS A 227 -27.33 -3.86 11.11
C HIS A 227 -27.98 -3.02 12.22
N ARG A 228 -28.53 -3.67 13.25
CA ARG A 228 -29.30 -3.00 14.34
C ARG A 228 -28.60 -1.79 14.98
N LEU A 229 -27.28 -1.85 15.12
CA LEU A 229 -26.51 -0.75 15.72
C LEU A 229 -26.21 0.38 14.76
N LEU A 230 -26.25 0.11 13.45
CA LEU A 230 -25.85 1.06 12.40
C LEU A 230 -27.06 1.69 11.70
N ALA A 231 -28.22 1.03 11.77
CA ALA A 231 -29.44 1.52 11.13
C ALA A 231 -29.79 2.95 11.55
N GLY A 232 -29.88 3.84 10.60
CA GLY A 232 -30.13 5.27 10.81
C GLY A 232 -28.95 6.08 11.41
N ARG A 233 -27.78 5.49 11.54
CA ARG A 233 -26.57 6.13 12.10
C ARG A 233 -25.46 6.34 11.07
N LEU A 234 -25.61 5.75 9.88
CA LEU A 234 -24.67 5.86 8.78
C LEU A 234 -25.31 6.60 7.62
N LEU A 235 -24.54 7.48 7.02
CA LEU A 235 -24.76 7.98 5.67
C LEU A 235 -23.71 7.29 4.78
N ILE A 236 -24.17 6.39 3.89
CA ILE A 236 -23.30 5.63 2.99
C ILE A 236 -23.23 6.38 1.68
N ASP A 237 -22.03 6.67 1.23
CA ASP A 237 -21.71 7.24 -0.07
C ASP A 237 -21.00 6.15 -0.90
N ASP A 238 -21.68 5.63 -1.91
CA ASP A 238 -21.20 4.58 -2.80
C ASP A 238 -21.29 5.07 -4.25
N PRO A 239 -20.38 5.98 -4.66
CA PRO A 239 -20.45 6.66 -5.95
C PRO A 239 -20.24 5.72 -7.14
N ASP A 240 -19.57 4.58 -6.92
CA ASP A 240 -19.24 3.60 -7.96
C ASP A 240 -20.21 2.40 -7.98
N ASP A 241 -21.27 2.43 -7.14
CA ASP A 241 -22.27 1.36 -7.03
C ASP A 241 -21.68 -0.03 -6.72
N TRP A 242 -20.72 -0.06 -5.83
CA TRP A 242 -20.09 -1.30 -5.37
C TRP A 242 -21.08 -2.28 -4.78
N ALA A 243 -22.17 -1.77 -4.19
CA ALA A 243 -23.25 -2.60 -3.66
C ALA A 243 -23.85 -3.52 -4.73
N ALA A 244 -24.02 -3.03 -5.96
CA ALA A 244 -24.52 -3.81 -7.09
C ALA A 244 -23.45 -4.77 -7.64
N ASP A 245 -22.20 -4.29 -7.78
CA ASP A 245 -21.10 -5.07 -8.33
C ASP A 245 -20.75 -6.30 -7.49
N TYR A 246 -20.77 -6.17 -6.18
CA TYR A 246 -20.43 -7.25 -5.25
C TYR A 246 -21.66 -7.97 -4.68
N ALA A 247 -22.86 -7.63 -5.15
CA ALA A 247 -24.11 -8.16 -4.62
C ALA A 247 -24.12 -8.11 -3.08
N ALA A 248 -23.79 -6.94 -2.53
CA ALA A 248 -23.58 -6.72 -1.10
C ALA A 248 -24.65 -7.41 -0.27
N SER A 249 -24.28 -8.45 0.42
CA SER A 249 -25.15 -9.29 1.24
C SER A 249 -24.82 -9.08 2.71
N ASP A 250 -25.54 -9.77 3.58
CA ASP A 250 -25.33 -9.73 5.04
C ASP A 250 -23.91 -10.11 5.51
N ARG A 251 -23.02 -10.51 4.59
CA ARG A 251 -21.68 -10.98 4.89
C ARG A 251 -20.56 -10.03 4.41
N VAL A 252 -20.93 -8.92 3.80
CA VAL A 252 -19.96 -7.91 3.36
C VAL A 252 -19.58 -7.05 4.53
N HIS A 253 -18.30 -6.99 4.79
CA HIS A 253 -17.72 -6.29 5.95
C HIS A 253 -17.04 -5.01 5.50
N GLY A 254 -17.35 -3.91 6.15
CA GLY A 254 -16.58 -2.70 6.09
C GLY A 254 -15.56 -2.65 7.22
#